data_45f2bc10393bf2f61f47440a420ebfac
#
_entry.id   45f2bc10393bf2f61f47440a420ebfac
#
_cell.length_a   1.000
_cell.length_b   1.000
_cell.length_c   1.000
_cell.angle_alpha   90.00
_cell.angle_beta   90.00
_cell.angle_gamma   90.00
#
_symmetry.space_group_name_H-M   'P 1'
#
loop_
_entity.id
_entity.type
_entity.pdbx_description
1 polymer ?
#
loop_
_entity_poly.entity_id
_entity_poly.type
_entity_poly.pdbx_seq_one_letter_code
_entity_poly.pdbx_strand_id
1 'polypeptide(L)'
;MQRLAEIPFPEVSRLAGSGRSLVILPVGVVEEHGAHLPLGLDSFAAEAYAEAAAPHLEAKGYAVVLAPTISYGVARAAIDFPGTLSLEPETLKSLMVDIGRSLARHGLNRLVILNGHRDLSHMKALDDARETLMNEGITQVLCVGFTSDRAVTAACYREGVQELSRSVRPDREGHGGEWETSLALHSFPELVNRQIIEKLEPNFDLRRGRISR
;
A
#
# COMPACT_ATOMS: atom_id res chain seq x y z
N MET A 1 11.30 13.05 -7.56
CA MET A 1 11.24 11.60 -7.29
C MET A 1 11.78 10.83 -8.49
N GLN A 2 12.58 9.79 -8.26
CA GLN A 2 13.09 8.90 -9.31
C GLN A 2 12.49 7.51 -9.13
N ARG A 3 12.14 6.84 -10.22
CA ARG A 3 11.68 5.44 -10.19
C ARG A 3 12.87 4.50 -10.29
N LEU A 4 13.06 3.64 -9.29
CA LEU A 4 14.25 2.76 -9.20
C LEU A 4 14.43 1.88 -10.45
N ALA A 5 13.33 1.40 -11.03
CA ALA A 5 13.37 0.56 -12.22
C ALA A 5 13.75 1.32 -13.51
N GLU A 6 13.74 2.65 -13.51
CA GLU A 6 13.96 3.48 -14.69
C GLU A 6 15.35 4.14 -14.71
N ILE A 7 16.11 3.98 -13.61
CA ILE A 7 17.45 4.59 -13.49
C ILE A 7 18.56 3.55 -13.58
N PRO A 8 19.69 3.90 -14.20
CA PRO A 8 20.83 3.00 -14.29
C PRO A 8 21.60 2.92 -12.96
N PHE A 9 22.34 1.83 -12.73
CA PHE A 9 23.03 1.56 -11.47
C PHE A 9 23.99 2.69 -11.00
N PRO A 10 24.69 3.47 -11.86
CA PRO A 10 25.53 4.56 -11.37
C PRO A 10 24.73 5.66 -10.69
N GLU A 11 23.50 5.89 -11.13
CA GLU A 11 22.61 6.86 -10.48
C GLU A 11 22.16 6.37 -9.09
N VAL A 12 21.90 5.07 -8.94
CA VAL A 12 21.64 4.46 -7.63
C VAL A 12 22.82 4.68 -6.67
N SER A 13 24.05 4.50 -7.16
CA SER A 13 25.27 4.74 -6.37
C SER A 13 25.39 6.20 -5.94
N ARG A 14 25.06 7.16 -6.83
CA ARG A 14 25.04 8.59 -6.51
C ARG A 14 24.01 8.92 -5.44
N LEU A 15 22.80 8.38 -5.54
CA LEU A 15 21.73 8.55 -4.56
C LEU A 15 22.12 7.99 -3.20
N ALA A 16 22.66 6.79 -3.15
CA ALA A 16 23.16 6.17 -1.92
C ALA A 16 24.26 7.02 -1.24
N GLY A 17 25.20 7.52 -2.03
CA GLY A 17 26.29 8.36 -1.57
C GLY A 17 25.85 9.75 -1.03
N SER A 18 24.66 10.20 -1.39
CA SER A 18 24.11 11.47 -0.86
C SER A 18 23.82 11.45 0.64
N GLY A 19 23.68 10.27 1.24
CA GLY A 19 23.29 10.09 2.63
C GLY A 19 21.84 10.54 2.95
N ARG A 20 21.09 10.99 1.96
CA ARG A 20 19.71 11.50 2.12
C ARG A 20 18.68 10.74 1.29
N SER A 21 19.04 9.63 0.66
CA SER A 21 18.11 8.78 -0.07
C SER A 21 17.03 8.22 0.86
N LEU A 22 15.79 8.20 0.37
CA LEU A 22 14.63 7.61 0.99
C LEU A 22 13.91 6.77 -0.06
N VAL A 23 13.88 5.46 0.15
CA VAL A 23 13.14 4.54 -0.73
C VAL A 23 11.72 4.40 -0.22
N ILE A 24 10.74 4.64 -1.09
CA ILE A 24 9.36 4.27 -0.84
C ILE A 24 9.06 2.99 -1.63
N LEU A 25 8.61 1.96 -0.94
CA LEU A 25 8.18 0.69 -1.51
C LEU A 25 6.67 0.58 -1.33
N PRO A 26 5.87 0.84 -2.38
CA PRO A 26 4.44 0.61 -2.33
C PRO A 26 4.14 -0.89 -2.26
N VAL A 27 3.18 -1.26 -1.43
CA VAL A 27 2.74 -2.63 -1.25
C VAL A 27 1.22 -2.67 -1.26
N GLY A 28 0.66 -3.55 -2.07
CA GLY A 28 -0.77 -3.83 -2.15
C GLY A 28 -1.00 -5.30 -2.43
N VAL A 29 -2.19 -5.63 -2.90
CA VAL A 29 -2.57 -6.96 -3.34
C VAL A 29 -3.39 -6.91 -4.61
N VAL A 30 -3.63 -8.06 -5.20
CA VAL A 30 -4.63 -8.27 -6.24
C VAL A 30 -5.81 -8.98 -5.60
N GLU A 31 -6.87 -8.24 -5.28
CA GLU A 31 -8.10 -8.78 -4.69
C GLU A 31 -9.35 -8.06 -5.19
N GLU A 32 -10.51 -8.67 -5.00
CA GLU A 32 -11.77 -8.05 -5.36
C GLU A 32 -12.05 -6.81 -4.52
N HIS A 33 -12.63 -5.77 -5.11
CA HIS A 33 -13.09 -4.53 -4.48
C HIS A 33 -14.48 -4.15 -4.99
N GLY A 34 -15.35 -5.13 -5.12
CA GLY A 34 -16.66 -4.98 -5.76
C GLY A 34 -16.57 -4.98 -7.29
N ALA A 35 -17.73 -4.94 -7.93
CA ALA A 35 -17.82 -5.06 -9.38
C ALA A 35 -17.38 -3.80 -10.16
N HIS A 36 -17.11 -2.70 -9.46
CA HIS A 36 -16.82 -1.39 -10.06
C HIS A 36 -15.35 -0.99 -10.01
N LEU A 37 -14.55 -1.60 -9.15
CA LEU A 37 -13.14 -1.26 -8.95
C LEU A 37 -12.22 -2.35 -9.52
N PRO A 38 -11.00 -1.98 -9.93
CA PRO A 38 -10.03 -2.94 -10.43
C PRO A 38 -9.47 -3.80 -9.30
N LEU A 39 -9.10 -5.04 -9.60
CA LEU A 39 -8.47 -5.96 -8.63
C LEU A 39 -7.16 -5.45 -8.04
N GLY A 40 -6.44 -4.58 -8.76
CA GLY A 40 -5.17 -4.00 -8.33
C GLY A 40 -5.30 -2.71 -7.52
N LEU A 41 -6.50 -2.38 -7.02
CA LEU A 41 -6.79 -1.11 -6.34
C LEU A 41 -5.75 -0.74 -5.29
N ASP A 42 -5.45 -1.65 -4.38
CA ASP A 42 -4.51 -1.41 -3.26
C ASP A 42 -3.12 -1.01 -3.74
N SER A 43 -2.64 -1.67 -4.80
CA SER A 43 -1.33 -1.38 -5.40
C SER A 43 -1.32 -0.01 -6.07
N PHE A 44 -2.37 0.31 -6.83
CA PHE A 44 -2.52 1.61 -7.49
C PHE A 44 -2.67 2.74 -6.47
N ALA A 45 -3.43 2.49 -5.40
CA ALA A 45 -3.61 3.43 -4.30
C ALA A 45 -2.28 3.71 -3.58
N ALA A 46 -1.53 2.67 -3.22
CA ALA A 46 -0.23 2.81 -2.58
C ALA A 46 0.75 3.61 -3.46
N GLU A 47 0.78 3.36 -4.76
CA GLU A 47 1.63 4.11 -5.68
C GLU A 47 1.19 5.57 -5.80
N ALA A 48 -0.10 5.85 -5.93
CA ALA A 48 -0.63 7.21 -5.97
C ALA A 48 -0.30 8.01 -4.69
N TYR A 49 -0.40 7.39 -3.52
CA TYR A 49 0.02 8.01 -2.27
C TYR A 49 1.53 8.29 -2.21
N ALA A 50 2.35 7.37 -2.70
CA ALA A 50 3.80 7.58 -2.77
C ALA A 50 4.15 8.77 -3.67
N GLU A 51 3.49 8.88 -4.83
CA GLU A 51 3.66 9.99 -5.77
C GLU A 51 3.23 11.33 -5.16
N ALA A 52 2.10 11.35 -4.46
CA ALA A 52 1.61 12.55 -3.79
C ALA A 52 2.51 12.99 -2.61
N ALA A 53 3.10 12.05 -1.89
CA ALA A 53 3.98 12.33 -0.77
C ALA A 53 5.38 12.79 -1.19
N ALA A 54 5.87 12.34 -2.35
CA ALA A 54 7.24 12.55 -2.79
C ALA A 54 7.66 14.04 -2.84
N PRO A 55 6.89 15.00 -3.41
CA PRO A 55 7.27 16.41 -3.43
C PRO A 55 7.44 17.00 -2.03
N HIS A 56 6.63 16.58 -1.05
CA HIS A 56 6.73 17.03 0.33
C HIS A 56 7.98 16.52 1.03
N LEU A 57 8.40 15.29 0.73
CA LEU A 57 9.64 14.72 1.26
C LEU A 57 10.86 15.35 0.59
N GLU A 58 10.80 15.63 -0.72
CA GLU A 58 11.86 16.33 -1.44
C GLU A 58 12.06 17.77 -0.94
N ALA A 59 10.98 18.47 -0.61
CA ALA A 59 11.05 19.79 0.02
C ALA A 59 11.73 19.76 1.39
N LYS A 60 11.76 18.61 2.08
CA LYS A 60 12.51 18.36 3.32
C LYS A 60 13.96 17.92 3.05
N GLY A 61 14.38 17.89 1.79
CA GLY A 61 15.73 17.58 1.36
C GLY A 61 16.05 16.09 1.25
N TYR A 62 15.03 15.21 1.20
CA TYR A 62 15.25 13.80 0.87
C TYR A 62 15.40 13.61 -0.66
N ALA A 63 16.26 12.68 -1.06
CA ALA A 63 16.30 12.17 -2.42
C ALA A 63 15.35 10.97 -2.48
N VAL A 64 14.11 11.20 -2.96
CA VAL A 64 13.06 10.19 -2.96
C VAL A 64 13.21 9.24 -4.14
N VAL A 65 13.24 7.94 -3.84
CA VAL A 65 13.31 6.85 -4.80
C VAL A 65 12.06 5.97 -4.65
N LEU A 66 11.27 5.85 -5.70
CA LEU A 66 10.12 4.96 -5.74
C LEU A 66 10.57 3.58 -6.25
N ALA A 67 10.48 2.57 -5.39
CA ALA A 67 10.71 1.18 -5.78
C ALA A 67 9.52 0.62 -6.57
N PRO A 68 9.71 -0.44 -7.39
CA PRO A 68 8.60 -1.12 -8.04
C PRO A 68 7.58 -1.62 -7.01
N THR A 69 6.30 -1.40 -7.31
CA THR A 69 5.18 -1.78 -6.42
C THR A 69 5.09 -3.29 -6.27
N ILE A 70 4.96 -3.76 -5.04
CA ILE A 70 4.65 -5.16 -4.74
C ILE A 70 3.13 -5.32 -4.74
N SER A 71 2.63 -6.04 -5.75
CA SER A 71 1.19 -6.25 -5.96
C SER A 71 0.69 -7.60 -5.47
N TYR A 72 1.51 -8.35 -4.76
CA TYR A 72 1.17 -9.67 -4.22
C TYR A 72 1.39 -9.70 -2.71
N GLY A 73 0.35 -10.10 -1.99
CA GLY A 73 0.38 -10.18 -0.53
C GLY A 73 -0.64 -11.18 0.02
N VAL A 74 -1.04 -11.01 1.26
CA VAL A 74 -2.02 -11.89 1.90
C VAL A 74 -3.41 -11.28 1.77
N ALA A 75 -4.31 -11.96 1.04
CA ALA A 75 -5.68 -11.53 0.76
C ALA A 75 -6.67 -12.70 0.96
N ARG A 76 -6.59 -13.36 2.12
CA ARG A 76 -7.37 -14.58 2.40
C ARG A 76 -8.87 -14.33 2.54
N ALA A 77 -9.26 -13.14 2.99
CA ALA A 77 -10.66 -12.80 3.20
C ALA A 77 -11.47 -12.80 1.89
N ALA A 78 -10.83 -12.42 0.78
CA ALA A 78 -11.44 -12.32 -0.55
C ALA A 78 -11.06 -13.49 -1.49
N ILE A 79 -10.44 -14.57 -0.99
CA ILE A 79 -9.86 -15.63 -1.82
C ILE A 79 -10.88 -16.37 -2.70
N ASP A 80 -12.13 -16.41 -2.27
CA ASP A 80 -13.22 -17.08 -3.03
C ASP A 80 -13.70 -16.27 -4.24
N PHE A 81 -13.25 -15.01 -4.37
CA PHE A 81 -13.59 -14.17 -5.52
C PHE A 81 -12.62 -14.41 -6.67
N PRO A 82 -13.14 -14.59 -7.91
CA PRO A 82 -12.30 -14.78 -9.08
C PRO A 82 -11.31 -13.63 -9.28
N GLY A 83 -10.04 -13.96 -9.46
CA GLY A 83 -8.97 -13.00 -9.67
C GLY A 83 -8.24 -12.57 -8.39
N THR A 84 -8.75 -12.85 -7.20
CA THR A 84 -8.01 -12.64 -5.96
C THR A 84 -6.83 -13.62 -5.86
N LEU A 85 -5.65 -13.08 -5.55
CA LEU A 85 -4.41 -13.83 -5.39
C LEU A 85 -3.85 -13.60 -3.99
N SER A 86 -3.59 -14.68 -3.25
CA SER A 86 -3.08 -14.59 -1.88
C SER A 86 -1.79 -15.37 -1.72
N LEU A 87 -0.82 -14.74 -1.09
CA LEU A 87 0.41 -15.39 -0.61
C LEU A 87 0.22 -15.94 0.81
N GLU A 88 1.13 -16.83 1.22
CA GLU A 88 1.32 -17.12 2.62
C GLU A 88 2.04 -15.95 3.31
N PRO A 89 1.71 -15.63 4.60
CA PRO A 89 2.34 -14.52 5.33
C PRO A 89 3.87 -14.59 5.36
N GLU A 90 4.42 -15.81 5.53
CA GLU A 90 5.86 -16.01 5.58
C GLU A 90 6.54 -15.77 4.23
N THR A 91 5.83 -16.03 3.12
CA THR A 91 6.33 -15.70 1.77
C THR A 91 6.45 -14.20 1.59
N LEU A 92 5.40 -13.45 1.99
CA LEU A 92 5.43 -11.98 1.94
C LEU A 92 6.55 -11.42 2.82
N LYS A 93 6.66 -11.88 4.07
CA LYS A 93 7.72 -11.47 4.99
C LYS A 93 9.10 -11.70 4.39
N SER A 94 9.35 -12.89 3.86
CA SER A 94 10.65 -13.26 3.27
C SER A 94 10.99 -12.38 2.07
N LEU A 95 10.03 -12.12 1.18
CA LEU A 95 10.18 -11.21 0.04
C LEU A 95 10.59 -9.81 0.49
N MET A 96 9.90 -9.27 1.50
CA MET A 96 10.16 -7.91 2.01
C MET A 96 11.54 -7.81 2.67
N VAL A 97 11.95 -8.85 3.42
CA VAL A 97 13.27 -8.92 4.04
C VAL A 97 14.37 -8.96 2.98
N ASP A 98 14.23 -9.77 1.94
CA ASP A 98 15.23 -9.88 0.87
C ASP A 98 15.37 -8.59 0.07
N ILE A 99 14.27 -7.89 -0.21
CA ILE A 99 14.28 -6.57 -0.84
C ILE A 99 15.00 -5.57 0.07
N GLY A 100 14.65 -5.50 1.35
CA GLY A 100 15.25 -4.58 2.31
C GLY A 100 16.75 -4.78 2.45
N ARG A 101 17.21 -6.04 2.56
CA ARG A 101 18.64 -6.39 2.59
C ARG A 101 19.37 -5.98 1.31
N SER A 102 18.73 -6.18 0.16
CA SER A 102 19.29 -5.81 -1.13
C SER A 102 19.47 -4.29 -1.25
N LEU A 103 18.47 -3.52 -0.85
CA LEU A 103 18.54 -2.05 -0.81
C LEU A 103 19.66 -1.57 0.12
N ALA A 104 19.72 -2.12 1.33
CA ALA A 104 20.73 -1.78 2.33
C ALA A 104 22.17 -2.10 1.85
N ARG A 105 22.36 -3.24 1.17
CA ARG A 105 23.65 -3.63 0.59
C ARG A 105 24.21 -2.58 -0.39
N HIS A 106 23.32 -1.83 -1.03
CA HIS A 106 23.67 -0.78 -1.98
C HIS A 106 23.64 0.63 -1.36
N GLY A 107 23.54 0.74 -0.01
CA GLY A 107 23.57 2.01 0.70
C GLY A 107 22.25 2.78 0.73
N LEU A 108 21.15 2.17 0.28
CA LEU A 108 19.80 2.73 0.37
C LEU A 108 19.18 2.34 1.73
N ASN A 109 19.62 2.98 2.79
CA ASN A 109 19.40 2.54 4.18
C ASN A 109 18.15 3.15 4.84
N ARG A 110 17.28 3.83 4.10
CA ARG A 110 15.98 4.30 4.60
C ARG A 110 14.88 3.79 3.70
N LEU A 111 14.04 2.94 4.26
CA LEU A 111 12.94 2.27 3.57
C LEU A 111 11.61 2.64 4.22
N VAL A 112 10.68 3.17 3.43
CA VAL A 112 9.29 3.33 3.79
C VAL A 112 8.48 2.27 3.06
N ILE A 113 7.89 1.34 3.79
CA ILE A 113 6.91 0.39 3.28
C ILE A 113 5.55 1.09 3.36
N LEU A 114 4.99 1.44 2.21
CA LEU A 114 3.70 2.11 2.12
C LEU A 114 2.63 1.08 1.73
N ASN A 115 1.85 0.64 2.71
CA ASN A 115 0.86 -0.41 2.55
C ASN A 115 -0.54 0.14 2.25
N GLY A 116 -1.12 -0.25 1.10
CA GLY A 116 -2.47 0.07 0.68
C GLY A 116 -3.53 -0.95 1.15
N HIS A 117 -3.13 -2.12 1.69
CA HIS A 117 -4.03 -3.24 1.97
C HIS A 117 -4.27 -3.47 3.46
N ARG A 118 -5.54 -3.76 3.83
CA ARG A 118 -5.99 -3.90 5.22
C ARG A 118 -6.38 -5.35 5.60
N ASP A 119 -5.47 -6.28 5.48
CA ASP A 119 -5.60 -7.62 6.07
C ASP A 119 -4.67 -7.76 7.28
N LEU A 120 -5.15 -8.35 8.38
CA LEU A 120 -4.35 -8.46 9.62
C LEU A 120 -3.10 -9.30 9.45
N SER A 121 -3.18 -10.39 8.68
CA SER A 121 -2.05 -11.27 8.43
C SER A 121 -1.04 -10.61 7.50
N HIS A 122 -1.53 -9.83 6.53
CA HIS A 122 -0.69 -9.02 5.65
C HIS A 122 0.07 -7.95 6.43
N MET A 123 -0.63 -7.14 7.22
CA MET A 123 -0.02 -6.11 8.05
C MET A 123 1.01 -6.69 9.02
N LYS A 124 0.68 -7.82 9.66
CA LYS A 124 1.62 -8.51 10.55
C LYS A 124 2.87 -8.98 9.81
N ALA A 125 2.76 -9.55 8.62
CA ALA A 125 3.90 -9.99 7.83
C ALA A 125 4.84 -8.82 7.46
N LEU A 126 4.29 -7.64 7.14
CA LEU A 126 5.08 -6.43 6.88
C LEU A 126 5.78 -5.93 8.15
N ASP A 127 5.09 -5.93 9.29
CA ASP A 127 5.68 -5.52 10.57
C ASP A 127 6.78 -6.50 11.02
N ASP A 128 6.58 -7.80 10.86
CA ASP A 128 7.59 -8.83 11.16
C ASP A 128 8.82 -8.68 10.24
N ALA A 129 8.63 -8.32 8.97
CA ALA A 129 9.73 -8.00 8.06
C ALA A 129 10.49 -6.76 8.50
N ARG A 130 9.78 -5.68 8.87
CA ARG A 130 10.35 -4.44 9.42
C ARG A 130 11.20 -4.75 10.65
N GLU A 131 10.67 -5.50 11.60
CA GLU A 131 11.40 -5.86 12.83
C GLU A 131 12.65 -6.67 12.52
N THR A 132 12.58 -7.63 11.61
CA THR A 132 13.72 -8.42 11.17
C THR A 132 14.85 -7.52 10.63
N LEU A 133 14.51 -6.62 9.70
CA LEU A 133 15.47 -5.70 9.07
C LEU A 133 16.08 -4.71 10.08
N MET A 134 15.28 -4.19 11.01
CA MET A 134 15.77 -3.26 12.04
C MET A 134 16.67 -3.95 13.05
N ASN A 135 16.34 -5.19 13.44
CA ASN A 135 17.18 -5.99 14.37
C ASN A 135 18.54 -6.38 13.76
N GLU A 136 18.62 -6.49 12.44
CA GLU A 136 19.89 -6.68 11.73
C GLU A 136 20.76 -5.41 11.72
N GLY A 137 20.20 -4.25 12.06
CA GLY A 137 20.93 -2.97 12.15
C GLY A 137 21.39 -2.39 10.81
N ILE A 138 20.94 -2.94 9.71
CA ILE A 138 21.42 -2.58 8.36
C ILE A 138 20.56 -1.53 7.65
N THR A 139 19.34 -1.29 8.13
CA THR A 139 18.41 -0.34 7.51
C THR A 139 17.44 0.25 8.52
N GLN A 140 16.97 1.46 8.24
CA GLN A 140 15.86 2.09 8.95
C GLN A 140 14.58 1.81 8.16
N VAL A 141 13.60 1.16 8.78
CA VAL A 141 12.34 0.79 8.12
C VAL A 141 11.17 1.39 8.86
N LEU A 142 10.28 2.03 8.10
CA LEU A 142 9.01 2.55 8.58
C LEU A 142 7.88 1.90 7.75
N CYS A 143 6.88 1.33 8.43
CA CYS A 143 5.63 0.95 7.79
C CYS A 143 4.61 2.08 7.97
N VAL A 144 3.96 2.49 6.88
CA VAL A 144 2.90 3.51 6.86
C VAL A 144 1.71 3.03 6.04
N GLY A 145 0.61 3.75 6.12
CA GLY A 145 -0.65 3.29 5.55
C GLY A 145 -1.38 2.38 6.53
N PHE A 146 -1.88 1.24 6.07
CA PHE A 146 -2.45 0.24 6.95
C PHE A 146 -1.34 -0.56 7.63
N THR A 147 -1.25 -0.46 8.96
CA THR A 147 -0.25 -1.13 9.79
C THR A 147 -0.91 -1.75 11.02
N SER A 148 -0.23 -2.63 11.74
CA SER A 148 -0.70 -3.16 13.01
C SER A 148 -0.68 -2.09 14.12
N ASP A 149 0.10 -1.03 13.97
CA ASP A 149 0.05 0.16 14.83
C ASP A 149 -1.17 1.02 14.46
N ARG A 150 -2.18 0.95 15.34
CA ARG A 150 -3.42 1.70 15.15
C ARG A 150 -3.22 3.22 15.13
N ALA A 151 -2.20 3.74 15.80
CA ALA A 151 -1.93 5.17 15.82
C ALA A 151 -1.37 5.63 14.46
N VAL A 152 -0.47 4.86 13.86
CA VAL A 152 0.05 5.13 12.51
C VAL A 152 -1.08 5.06 11.48
N THR A 153 -1.87 3.98 11.52
CA THR A 153 -3.03 3.84 10.61
C THR A 153 -4.02 5.00 10.79
N ALA A 154 -4.32 5.40 12.02
CA ALA A 154 -5.22 6.52 12.30
C ALA A 154 -4.66 7.85 11.79
N ALA A 155 -3.38 8.12 11.97
CA ALA A 155 -2.75 9.33 11.46
C ALA A 155 -2.79 9.41 9.92
N CYS A 156 -2.67 8.27 9.22
CA CYS A 156 -2.76 8.23 7.78
C CYS A 156 -4.19 8.43 7.24
N TYR A 157 -5.23 8.01 7.98
CA TYR A 157 -6.57 7.84 7.40
C TYR A 157 -7.72 8.54 8.14
N ARG A 158 -7.55 9.12 9.34
CA ARG A 158 -8.69 9.58 10.14
C ARG A 158 -9.05 11.04 10.04
N GLU A 159 -8.13 11.97 10.06
CA GLU A 159 -8.47 13.37 10.32
C GLU A 159 -9.08 14.12 9.13
N GLY A 160 -8.79 13.70 7.89
CA GLY A 160 -9.34 14.39 6.71
C GLY A 160 -10.50 13.66 6.03
N VAL A 161 -10.53 12.32 6.12
CA VAL A 161 -11.46 11.51 5.32
C VAL A 161 -12.87 11.48 5.91
N GLN A 162 -13.01 11.40 7.23
CA GLN A 162 -14.34 11.31 7.87
C GLN A 162 -15.16 12.60 7.71
N GLU A 163 -14.52 13.76 7.70
CA GLU A 163 -15.20 15.05 7.49
C GLU A 163 -15.70 15.22 6.06
N LEU A 164 -15.08 14.55 5.10
CA LEU A 164 -15.44 14.61 3.68
C LEU A 164 -16.42 13.52 3.26
N SER A 165 -16.56 12.46 4.05
CA SER A 165 -17.43 11.33 3.73
C SER A 165 -18.89 11.76 3.63
N ARG A 166 -19.57 11.28 2.59
CA ARG A 166 -21.02 11.41 2.39
C ARG A 166 -21.76 10.11 2.68
N SER A 167 -21.05 9.08 3.11
CA SER A 167 -21.64 7.79 3.46
C SER A 167 -22.65 7.96 4.60
N VAL A 168 -23.77 7.26 4.50
CA VAL A 168 -24.76 7.15 5.58
C VAL A 168 -24.24 6.34 6.78
N ARG A 169 -23.13 5.62 6.60
CA ARG A 169 -22.46 4.80 7.62
C ARG A 169 -20.95 4.94 7.54
N PRO A 170 -20.41 6.15 7.79
CA PRO A 170 -18.97 6.40 7.68
C PRO A 170 -18.14 5.55 8.67
N ASP A 171 -18.76 5.08 9.75
CA ASP A 171 -18.16 4.14 10.70
C ASP A 171 -17.95 2.72 10.16
N ARG A 172 -18.56 2.41 9.02
CA ARG A 172 -18.51 1.10 8.36
C ARG A 172 -17.88 1.15 6.97
N GLU A 173 -17.46 2.32 6.52
CA GLU A 173 -16.73 2.44 5.27
C GLU A 173 -15.45 1.61 5.31
N GLY A 174 -15.14 0.96 4.21
CA GLY A 174 -14.00 0.07 4.11
C GLY A 174 -13.86 -0.46 2.69
N HIS A 175 -13.73 -1.76 2.57
CA HIS A 175 -13.44 -2.49 1.34
C HIS A 175 -14.46 -2.20 0.22
N GLY A 176 -13.99 -1.68 -0.92
CA GLY A 176 -14.83 -1.27 -2.06
C GLY A 176 -15.76 -0.09 -1.78
N GLY A 177 -15.60 0.61 -0.65
CA GLY A 177 -16.51 1.66 -0.20
C GLY A 177 -16.26 3.04 -0.84
N GLU A 178 -16.92 4.06 -0.26
CA GLU A 178 -16.88 5.44 -0.77
C GLU A 178 -15.45 5.96 -0.89
N TRP A 179 -14.62 5.70 0.10
CA TRP A 179 -13.26 6.20 0.14
C TRP A 179 -12.38 5.62 -0.96
N GLU A 180 -12.34 4.30 -1.11
CA GLU A 180 -11.56 3.63 -2.15
C GLU A 180 -12.08 3.97 -3.54
N THR A 181 -13.40 4.05 -3.69
CA THR A 181 -14.04 4.49 -4.94
C THR A 181 -13.67 5.92 -5.30
N SER A 182 -13.68 6.84 -4.32
CA SER A 182 -13.32 8.24 -4.54
C SER A 182 -11.85 8.41 -4.93
N LEU A 183 -10.96 7.67 -4.27
CA LEU A 183 -9.55 7.63 -4.60
C LEU A 183 -9.33 7.11 -6.03
N ALA A 184 -9.97 6.01 -6.39
CA ALA A 184 -9.87 5.43 -7.73
C ALA A 184 -10.38 6.39 -8.81
N LEU A 185 -11.51 7.04 -8.57
CA LEU A 185 -12.09 8.05 -9.48
C LEU A 185 -11.17 9.27 -9.67
N HIS A 186 -10.36 9.60 -8.66
CA HIS A 186 -9.38 10.69 -8.74
C HIS A 186 -8.08 10.27 -9.42
N SER A 187 -7.52 9.11 -9.06
CA SER A 187 -6.15 8.74 -9.42
C SER A 187 -6.04 7.88 -10.68
N PHE A 188 -7.05 7.04 -10.96
CA PHE A 188 -7.08 6.12 -12.12
C PHE A 188 -8.53 5.88 -12.59
N PRO A 189 -9.23 6.98 -12.99
CA PRO A 189 -10.66 6.95 -13.31
C PRO A 189 -11.03 6.03 -14.48
N GLU A 190 -10.08 5.74 -15.36
CA GLU A 190 -10.25 4.85 -16.52
C GLU A 190 -10.42 3.37 -16.13
N LEU A 191 -9.98 2.99 -14.93
CA LEU A 191 -10.13 1.63 -14.40
C LEU A 191 -11.42 1.42 -13.62
N VAL A 192 -12.22 2.48 -13.41
CA VAL A 192 -13.45 2.43 -12.62
C VAL A 192 -14.67 2.21 -13.52
N ASN A 193 -15.46 1.19 -13.26
CA ASN A 193 -16.71 0.94 -13.97
C ASN A 193 -17.83 1.83 -13.41
N ARG A 194 -17.94 3.06 -13.92
CA ARG A 194 -18.93 4.06 -13.46
C ARG A 194 -20.38 3.63 -13.68
N GLN A 195 -20.65 2.82 -14.70
CA GLN A 195 -22.03 2.39 -15.01
C GLN A 195 -22.62 1.44 -13.96
N ILE A 196 -21.76 0.81 -13.19
CA ILE A 196 -22.15 -0.10 -12.11
C ILE A 196 -22.34 0.64 -10.79
N ILE A 197 -21.60 1.71 -10.52
CA ILE A 197 -21.63 2.42 -9.23
C ILE A 197 -23.06 2.79 -8.81
N GLU A 198 -23.85 3.35 -9.73
CA GLU A 198 -25.22 3.79 -9.46
C GLU A 198 -26.19 2.63 -9.14
N LYS A 199 -25.78 1.39 -9.42
CA LYS A 199 -26.59 0.17 -9.25
C LYS A 199 -26.14 -0.68 -8.07
N LEU A 200 -25.06 -0.26 -7.40
CA LEU A 200 -24.54 -1.01 -6.26
C LEU A 200 -25.40 -0.74 -5.03
N GLU A 201 -25.81 -1.81 -4.38
CA GLU A 201 -26.38 -1.74 -3.05
C GLU A 201 -25.27 -1.77 -2.01
N PRO A 202 -25.29 -0.87 -1.01
CA PRO A 202 -24.29 -0.88 0.06
C PRO A 202 -24.33 -2.20 0.83
N ASN A 203 -23.22 -2.92 0.87
CA ASN A 203 -23.07 -4.12 1.68
C ASN A 203 -22.22 -3.83 2.93
N PHE A 204 -22.87 -3.53 4.04
CA PHE A 204 -22.21 -3.27 5.30
C PHE A 204 -21.99 -4.52 6.18
N ASP A 205 -22.40 -5.71 5.73
CA ASP A 205 -22.33 -6.95 6.53
C ASP A 205 -21.10 -7.79 6.18
N LEU A 206 -19.91 -7.26 6.44
CA LEU A 206 -18.63 -7.94 6.24
C LEU A 206 -18.41 -9.12 7.21
N ARG A 207 -19.30 -9.32 8.22
CA ARG A 207 -19.09 -10.34 9.27
C ARG A 207 -19.40 -11.76 8.83
N ARG A 208 -19.99 -11.97 7.67
CA ARG A 208 -20.47 -13.30 7.26
C ARG A 208 -19.62 -14.00 6.22
N GLY A 209 -18.52 -13.44 5.74
CA GLY A 209 -17.63 -14.12 4.77
C GLY A 209 -18.37 -14.67 3.52
N ARG A 210 -19.60 -14.22 3.31
CA ARG A 210 -20.43 -14.56 2.17
C ARG A 210 -20.93 -13.25 1.59
N ILE A 211 -20.15 -12.72 0.67
CA ILE A 211 -20.70 -11.76 -0.26
C ILE A 211 -21.72 -12.55 -1.05
N SER A 212 -22.99 -12.22 -0.92
CA SER A 212 -24.07 -12.85 -1.70
C SER A 212 -23.77 -12.63 -3.18
N ARG A 213 -23.69 -13.72 -3.92
CA ARG A 213 -23.54 -13.73 -5.37
C ARG A 213 -24.70 -13.02 -6.04
#